data_7be687b012bd490135cc470069e6d9fe
#
_entry.id   7be687b012bd490135cc470069e6d9fe
#
_cell.length_a   1.000
_cell.length_b   1.000
_cell.length_c   1.000
_cell.angle_alpha   90.00
_cell.angle_beta   90.00
_cell.angle_gamma   90.00
#
_symmetry.space_group_name_H-M   'P 1'
#
loop_
_entity.id
_entity.type
_entity.pdbx_description
1 polymer ?
#
loop_
_entity_poly.entity_id
_entity_poly.type
_entity_poly.pdbx_seq_one_letter_code
_entity_poly.pdbx_strand_id
1 'polypeptide(L)'
;GDHRDLHYPLRRQRQMCIRDRIDAIVPLCDGVMVARGDLGVEMPAEEVPLLQKDLIKKANSLGIPIITATQMLDSMASCPRPTRAEVSDVANAILDGTDAVMLSNETAVGDYPVEAVETMATIARRIERDYPLKAIESHLPSTIPNAISAAVSNIARQLDAGAIIPLTKSGSTARNVSKFRPPTPILATTTERSVARRLQLVWGVTPIVVKNDERTAKTFSLAMQIAQEMGILNQGDLVVQTAGTLTGISGSTDLIKVGLVRKIVSRGISIGEIGVTGKARIIKNNLDISLICPGEILFVPKELMKNIPLSKNIAGIVTNQNVNDVYALFNKNNKKISTICNLENMDNHQISNGDLITLQLNEGVIYMGQIEDDDA
;
A
#
# COMPACT_ATOMS: atom_id res chain seq x y z
N GLY A 1 -32.37 -41.62 31.21
CA GLY A 1 -32.09 -40.28 31.58
C GLY A 1 -31.18 -39.67 30.53
N ASP A 2 -31.66 -38.64 29.83
CA ASP A 2 -31.05 -38.07 28.63
C ASP A 2 -29.74 -37.34 28.98
N HIS A 3 -28.61 -37.87 28.54
CA HIS A 3 -27.28 -37.27 28.73
C HIS A 3 -27.12 -35.86 28.10
N ARG A 4 -28.13 -35.35 27.38
CA ARG A 4 -28.12 -34.03 26.75
C ARG A 4 -28.24 -32.90 27.76
N ASP A 5 -28.93 -33.07 28.87
CA ASP A 5 -29.22 -32.02 29.84
C ASP A 5 -28.04 -31.68 30.76
N LEU A 6 -27.09 -32.61 30.94
CA LEU A 6 -25.89 -32.39 31.78
C LEU A 6 -24.80 -31.55 31.07
N HIS A 7 -24.79 -31.49 29.75
CA HIS A 7 -23.80 -30.71 29.00
C HIS A 7 -24.20 -29.25 28.83
N TYR A 8 -25.49 -28.93 28.93
CA TYR A 8 -26.00 -27.56 28.72
C TYR A 8 -25.52 -26.55 29.77
N PRO A 9 -25.57 -26.84 31.09
CA PRO A 9 -25.02 -25.95 32.11
C PRO A 9 -23.49 -25.78 32.01
N LEU A 10 -22.76 -26.83 31.70
CA LEU A 10 -21.29 -26.77 31.55
C LEU A 10 -20.85 -26.00 30.32
N ARG A 11 -21.62 -26.06 29.23
CA ARG A 11 -21.41 -25.27 28.04
C ARG A 11 -21.65 -23.77 28.31
N ARG A 12 -22.76 -23.43 28.98
CA ARG A 12 -23.03 -22.04 29.42
C ARG A 12 -21.95 -21.48 30.33
N GLN A 13 -21.45 -22.26 31.28
CA GLN A 13 -20.36 -21.86 32.17
C GLN A 13 -19.07 -21.60 31.39
N ARG A 14 -18.75 -22.46 30.42
CA ARG A 14 -17.55 -22.31 29.59
C ARG A 14 -17.60 -21.02 28.76
N GLN A 15 -18.74 -20.60 28.27
CA GLN A 15 -18.92 -19.41 27.43
C GLN A 15 -19.05 -18.12 28.21
N MET A 16 -19.69 -18.15 29.39
CA MET A 16 -19.56 -17.05 30.35
C MET A 16 -18.07 -16.80 30.64
N CYS A 17 -17.28 -17.86 30.82
CA CYS A 17 -15.83 -17.73 31.01
C CYS A 17 -15.10 -17.12 29.78
N ILE A 18 -15.54 -17.37 28.54
CA ILE A 18 -14.95 -16.76 27.33
C ILE A 18 -15.33 -15.30 27.23
N ARG A 19 -16.60 -14.95 27.40
CA ARG A 19 -17.09 -13.56 27.43
C ARG A 19 -16.33 -12.72 28.46
N ASP A 20 -16.20 -13.23 29.70
CA ASP A 20 -15.51 -12.55 30.79
C ASP A 20 -13.99 -12.42 30.57
N ARG A 21 -13.43 -13.21 29.63
CA ARG A 21 -12.00 -13.24 29.30
C ARG A 21 -11.67 -12.70 27.89
N ILE A 22 -12.62 -12.13 27.18
CA ILE A 22 -12.39 -11.54 25.85
C ILE A 22 -11.20 -10.56 25.89
N ASP A 23 -11.08 -9.80 26.97
CA ASP A 23 -10.00 -8.84 27.19
C ASP A 23 -8.62 -9.50 27.28
N ALA A 24 -8.55 -10.71 27.73
CA ALA A 24 -7.30 -11.47 27.80
C ALA A 24 -7.03 -12.30 26.53
N ILE A 25 -8.07 -12.70 25.81
CA ILE A 25 -7.97 -13.61 24.65
C ILE A 25 -7.68 -12.84 23.37
N VAL A 26 -8.43 -11.76 23.08
CA VAL A 26 -8.30 -11.02 21.81
C VAL A 26 -6.87 -10.53 21.53
N PRO A 27 -6.11 -10.01 22.51
CA PRO A 27 -4.73 -9.59 22.27
C PRO A 27 -3.77 -10.71 21.83
N LEU A 28 -4.13 -11.97 22.06
CA LEU A 28 -3.33 -13.13 21.70
C LEU A 28 -3.71 -13.72 20.33
N CYS A 29 -4.72 -13.16 19.66
CA CYS A 29 -5.21 -13.65 18.38
C CYS A 29 -4.51 -12.97 17.21
N ASP A 30 -4.30 -13.70 16.12
CA ASP A 30 -3.89 -13.14 14.81
C ASP A 30 -5.07 -12.54 14.02
N GLY A 31 -6.30 -12.95 14.35
CA GLY A 31 -7.57 -12.48 13.81
C GLY A 31 -8.73 -12.99 14.63
N VAL A 32 -9.87 -12.34 14.54
CA VAL A 32 -11.10 -12.69 15.25
C VAL A 32 -12.24 -12.84 14.26
N MET A 33 -13.11 -13.84 14.49
CA MET A 33 -14.36 -14.01 13.73
C MET A 33 -15.55 -13.95 14.69
N VAL A 34 -16.51 -13.09 14.37
CA VAL A 34 -17.80 -13.05 15.05
C VAL A 34 -18.74 -14.01 14.34
N ALA A 35 -18.80 -15.27 14.81
CA ALA A 35 -19.67 -16.31 14.29
C ALA A 35 -21.06 -16.19 14.95
N ARG A 36 -21.93 -15.33 14.38
CA ARG A 36 -23.23 -14.97 15.01
C ARG A 36 -24.18 -16.16 15.16
N GLY A 37 -24.16 -17.10 14.21
CA GLY A 37 -24.93 -18.34 14.32
C GLY A 37 -24.58 -19.15 15.56
N ASP A 38 -23.29 -19.33 15.83
CA ASP A 38 -22.81 -20.05 17.02
C ASP A 38 -23.11 -19.25 18.31
N LEU A 39 -22.90 -17.94 18.28
CA LEU A 39 -23.22 -17.07 19.40
C LEU A 39 -24.71 -17.12 19.78
N GLY A 40 -25.61 -17.10 18.77
CA GLY A 40 -27.06 -17.17 19.00
C GLY A 40 -27.56 -18.48 19.59
N VAL A 41 -26.80 -19.59 19.46
CA VAL A 41 -27.09 -20.86 20.13
C VAL A 41 -26.67 -20.82 21.61
N GLU A 42 -25.70 -20.03 21.95
CA GLU A 42 -25.02 -20.06 23.22
C GLU A 42 -25.44 -18.94 24.17
N MET A 43 -26.01 -17.85 23.64
CA MET A 43 -26.43 -16.69 24.40
C MET A 43 -27.78 -16.14 23.88
N PRO A 44 -28.50 -15.32 24.67
CA PRO A 44 -29.72 -14.67 24.21
C PRO A 44 -29.47 -13.87 22.93
N ALA A 45 -30.39 -13.98 21.96
CA ALA A 45 -30.24 -13.37 20.63
C ALA A 45 -30.07 -11.83 20.70
N GLU A 46 -30.71 -11.19 21.65
CA GLU A 46 -30.63 -9.73 21.90
C GLU A 46 -29.24 -9.27 22.37
N GLU A 47 -28.42 -10.17 22.91
CA GLU A 47 -27.06 -9.87 23.37
C GLU A 47 -26.01 -9.95 22.22
N VAL A 48 -26.29 -10.70 21.17
CA VAL A 48 -25.36 -10.91 20.06
C VAL A 48 -24.93 -9.61 19.38
N PRO A 49 -25.81 -8.65 19.05
CA PRO A 49 -25.40 -7.39 18.44
C PRO A 49 -24.51 -6.53 19.34
N LEU A 50 -24.72 -6.56 20.64
CA LEU A 50 -23.89 -5.82 21.60
C LEU A 50 -22.49 -6.41 21.67
N LEU A 51 -22.39 -7.73 21.77
CA LEU A 51 -21.11 -8.44 21.78
C LEU A 51 -20.34 -8.24 20.45
N GLN A 52 -21.03 -8.26 19.29
CA GLN A 52 -20.44 -7.95 17.99
C GLN A 52 -19.74 -6.57 18.01
N LYS A 53 -20.46 -5.53 18.44
CA LYS A 53 -19.91 -4.16 18.51
C LYS A 53 -18.71 -4.05 19.44
N ASP A 54 -18.77 -4.69 20.59
CA ASP A 54 -17.67 -4.70 21.58
C ASP A 54 -16.44 -5.43 21.03
N LEU A 55 -16.61 -6.58 20.39
CA LEU A 55 -15.53 -7.34 19.76
C LEU A 55 -14.87 -6.55 18.62
N ILE A 56 -15.69 -5.92 17.74
CA ILE A 56 -15.18 -5.11 16.63
C ILE A 56 -14.38 -3.94 17.17
N LYS A 57 -14.92 -3.18 18.11
CA LYS A 57 -14.24 -2.04 18.74
C LYS A 57 -12.91 -2.45 19.36
N LYS A 58 -12.89 -3.57 20.08
CA LYS A 58 -11.69 -4.09 20.74
C LYS A 58 -10.64 -4.56 19.73
N ALA A 59 -11.01 -5.39 18.77
CA ALA A 59 -10.10 -5.89 17.75
C ALA A 59 -9.48 -4.73 16.96
N ASN A 60 -10.29 -3.74 16.55
CA ASN A 60 -9.83 -2.54 15.85
C ASN A 60 -8.84 -1.73 16.70
N SER A 61 -9.08 -1.57 18.00
CA SER A 61 -8.16 -0.83 18.88
C SER A 61 -6.78 -1.49 18.97
N LEU A 62 -6.72 -2.81 18.85
CA LEU A 62 -5.49 -3.61 18.87
C LEU A 62 -4.86 -3.77 17.48
N GLY A 63 -5.59 -3.43 16.40
CA GLY A 63 -5.16 -3.67 15.01
C GLY A 63 -5.17 -5.15 14.65
N ILE A 64 -6.10 -5.90 15.21
CA ILE A 64 -6.35 -7.30 14.93
C ILE A 64 -7.50 -7.37 13.93
N PRO A 65 -7.34 -8.01 12.77
CA PRO A 65 -8.42 -8.13 11.78
C PRO A 65 -9.62 -8.85 12.38
N ILE A 66 -10.82 -8.32 12.12
CA ILE A 66 -12.07 -8.93 12.57
C ILE A 66 -13.03 -9.16 11.41
N ILE A 67 -13.63 -10.35 11.38
CA ILE A 67 -14.57 -10.78 10.34
C ILE A 67 -15.94 -10.95 10.99
N THR A 68 -16.97 -10.28 10.45
CA THR A 68 -18.36 -10.57 10.81
C THR A 68 -18.92 -11.64 9.88
N ALA A 69 -19.40 -12.74 10.47
CA ALA A 69 -19.73 -13.95 9.76
C ALA A 69 -21.13 -14.48 10.12
N THR A 70 -21.65 -15.34 9.23
CA THR A 70 -22.93 -16.05 9.31
C THR A 70 -24.17 -15.19 9.24
N GLN A 71 -25.21 -15.71 8.58
CA GLN A 71 -26.52 -15.05 8.47
C GLN A 71 -26.46 -13.63 7.87
N MET A 72 -25.54 -13.40 6.92
CA MET A 72 -25.37 -12.08 6.30
C MET A 72 -26.40 -11.86 5.21
N LEU A 73 -26.49 -12.77 4.23
CA LEU A 73 -27.44 -12.77 3.12
C LEU A 73 -28.07 -14.17 2.95
N ASP A 74 -28.42 -14.81 4.06
CA ASP A 74 -28.80 -16.23 4.14
C ASP A 74 -29.94 -16.60 3.18
N SER A 75 -30.90 -15.70 2.96
CA SER A 75 -31.98 -15.89 1.98
C SER A 75 -31.47 -16.06 0.56
N MET A 76 -30.29 -15.53 0.23
CA MET A 76 -29.67 -15.65 -1.08
C MET A 76 -29.09 -17.04 -1.36
N ALA A 77 -29.11 -17.96 -0.39
CA ALA A 77 -28.85 -19.37 -0.67
C ALA A 77 -29.91 -19.97 -1.64
N SER A 78 -31.17 -19.49 -1.59
CA SER A 78 -32.26 -19.99 -2.40
C SER A 78 -32.98 -18.90 -3.23
N CYS A 79 -32.70 -17.63 -2.99
CA CYS A 79 -33.34 -16.49 -3.67
C CYS A 79 -32.30 -15.57 -4.31
N PRO A 80 -32.55 -15.01 -5.52
CA PRO A 80 -31.57 -14.16 -6.20
C PRO A 80 -31.47 -12.75 -5.59
N ARG A 81 -32.27 -12.41 -4.60
CA ARG A 81 -32.29 -11.11 -3.92
C ARG A 81 -32.40 -11.28 -2.42
N PRO A 82 -31.66 -10.50 -1.63
CA PRO A 82 -31.72 -10.54 -0.18
C PRO A 82 -32.98 -9.84 0.35
N THR A 83 -33.30 -10.09 1.58
CA THR A 83 -34.28 -9.32 2.34
C THR A 83 -33.75 -7.94 2.72
N ARG A 84 -34.63 -6.99 3.04
CA ARG A 84 -34.22 -5.65 3.53
C ARG A 84 -33.47 -5.73 4.87
N ALA A 85 -33.83 -6.69 5.71
CA ALA A 85 -33.18 -6.90 7.00
C ALA A 85 -31.71 -7.33 6.82
N GLU A 86 -31.44 -8.24 5.89
CA GLU A 86 -30.08 -8.69 5.57
C GLU A 86 -29.24 -7.58 4.97
N VAL A 87 -29.78 -6.78 4.05
CA VAL A 87 -29.07 -5.58 3.52
C VAL A 87 -28.71 -4.62 4.65
N SER A 88 -29.65 -4.38 5.60
CA SER A 88 -29.39 -3.55 6.77
C SER A 88 -28.35 -4.14 7.70
N ASP A 89 -28.33 -5.46 7.85
CA ASP A 89 -27.38 -6.17 8.71
C ASP A 89 -25.95 -6.09 8.17
N VAL A 90 -25.75 -6.36 6.88
CA VAL A 90 -24.45 -6.16 6.21
C VAL A 90 -23.98 -4.70 6.36
N ALA A 91 -24.87 -3.75 6.13
CA ALA A 91 -24.56 -2.32 6.28
C ALA A 91 -24.13 -1.98 7.71
N ASN A 92 -24.84 -2.49 8.73
CA ASN A 92 -24.50 -2.26 10.13
C ASN A 92 -23.16 -2.89 10.51
N ALA A 93 -22.85 -4.10 10.07
CA ALA A 93 -21.54 -4.73 10.31
C ALA A 93 -20.38 -3.88 9.78
N ILE A 94 -20.54 -3.28 8.59
CA ILE A 94 -19.57 -2.37 7.99
C ILE A 94 -19.46 -1.07 8.81
N LEU A 95 -20.59 -0.47 9.19
CA LEU A 95 -20.62 0.75 10.02
C LEU A 95 -20.06 0.54 11.42
N ASP A 96 -20.17 -0.67 11.96
CA ASP A 96 -19.56 -1.05 13.23
C ASP A 96 -18.02 -1.10 13.13
N GLY A 97 -17.47 -1.19 11.89
CA GLY A 97 -16.04 -1.14 11.61
C GLY A 97 -15.39 -2.52 11.45
N THR A 98 -16.13 -3.56 11.07
CA THR A 98 -15.52 -4.87 10.73
C THR A 98 -14.50 -4.73 9.60
N ASP A 99 -13.44 -5.54 9.61
CA ASP A 99 -12.44 -5.55 8.53
C ASP A 99 -12.94 -6.30 7.29
N ALA A 100 -13.73 -7.35 7.51
CA ALA A 100 -14.34 -8.14 6.45
C ALA A 100 -15.72 -8.65 6.87
N VAL A 101 -16.56 -8.94 5.88
CA VAL A 101 -17.83 -9.66 6.00
C VAL A 101 -17.73 -10.99 5.27
N MET A 102 -18.34 -12.03 5.80
CA MET A 102 -18.19 -13.39 5.26
C MET A 102 -19.55 -13.98 4.86
N LEU A 103 -19.61 -14.54 3.66
CA LEU A 103 -20.69 -15.42 3.22
C LEU A 103 -20.37 -16.87 3.60
N SER A 104 -21.38 -17.66 3.85
CA SER A 104 -21.29 -19.09 4.22
C SER A 104 -22.09 -19.96 3.25
N ASN A 105 -23.30 -20.31 3.62
CA ASN A 105 -24.20 -21.15 2.80
C ASN A 105 -24.49 -20.53 1.42
N GLU A 106 -24.56 -19.20 1.36
CA GLU A 106 -24.85 -18.43 0.16
C GLU A 106 -23.88 -18.74 -0.98
N THR A 107 -22.61 -19.04 -0.64
CA THR A 107 -21.55 -19.35 -1.62
C THR A 107 -21.09 -20.81 -1.57
N ALA A 108 -21.39 -21.56 -0.51
CA ALA A 108 -20.97 -22.95 -0.37
C ALA A 108 -21.93 -23.94 -1.00
N VAL A 109 -23.25 -23.73 -0.84
CA VAL A 109 -24.31 -24.63 -1.28
C VAL A 109 -25.48 -23.89 -1.93
N GLY A 110 -25.47 -22.56 -1.95
CA GLY A 110 -26.55 -21.73 -2.50
C GLY A 110 -26.64 -21.78 -4.04
N ASP A 111 -27.81 -21.46 -4.54
CA ASP A 111 -28.11 -21.42 -5.99
C ASP A 111 -27.60 -20.13 -6.66
N TYR A 112 -27.29 -19.06 -5.87
CA TYR A 112 -26.94 -17.71 -6.34
C TYR A 112 -25.61 -17.20 -5.75
N PRO A 113 -24.49 -17.95 -5.85
CA PRO A 113 -23.25 -17.60 -5.18
C PRO A 113 -22.59 -16.31 -5.71
N VAL A 114 -22.66 -16.08 -7.02
CA VAL A 114 -22.06 -14.89 -7.64
C VAL A 114 -22.87 -13.64 -7.27
N GLU A 115 -24.19 -13.71 -7.38
CA GLU A 115 -25.10 -12.61 -7.04
C GLU A 115 -25.00 -12.24 -5.55
N ALA A 116 -24.77 -13.21 -4.67
CA ALA A 116 -24.59 -12.97 -3.25
C ALA A 116 -23.30 -12.15 -2.99
N VAL A 117 -22.18 -12.51 -3.65
CA VAL A 117 -20.92 -11.75 -3.55
C VAL A 117 -21.07 -10.35 -4.14
N GLU A 118 -21.69 -10.21 -5.31
CA GLU A 118 -21.94 -8.91 -5.96
C GLU A 118 -22.83 -8.01 -5.10
N THR A 119 -23.87 -8.58 -4.50
CA THR A 119 -24.78 -7.85 -3.61
C THR A 119 -24.05 -7.36 -2.37
N MET A 120 -23.28 -8.22 -1.71
CA MET A 120 -22.47 -7.86 -0.54
C MET A 120 -21.46 -6.76 -0.86
N ALA A 121 -20.73 -6.90 -1.97
CA ALA A 121 -19.77 -5.91 -2.44
C ALA A 121 -20.44 -4.56 -2.80
N THR A 122 -21.67 -4.60 -3.33
CA THR A 122 -22.43 -3.39 -3.66
C THR A 122 -22.88 -2.65 -2.41
N ILE A 123 -23.35 -3.37 -1.40
CA ILE A 123 -23.73 -2.79 -0.10
C ILE A 123 -22.48 -2.15 0.53
N ALA A 124 -21.35 -2.87 0.58
CA ALA A 124 -20.10 -2.39 1.18
C ALA A 124 -19.63 -1.08 0.52
N ARG A 125 -19.50 -1.08 -0.81
CA ARG A 125 -19.09 0.11 -1.58
C ARG A 125 -20.03 1.30 -1.38
N ARG A 126 -21.33 1.05 -1.26
CA ARG A 126 -22.33 2.11 -1.05
C ARG A 126 -22.18 2.75 0.32
N ILE A 127 -22.03 1.92 1.36
CA ILE A 127 -21.89 2.39 2.74
C ILE A 127 -20.58 3.15 2.94
N GLU A 128 -19.47 2.60 2.51
CA GLU A 128 -18.14 3.22 2.68
C GLU A 128 -18.02 4.58 1.99
N ARG A 129 -18.66 4.74 0.83
CA ARG A 129 -18.66 6.01 0.10
C ARG A 129 -19.45 7.11 0.81
N ASP A 130 -20.62 6.82 1.36
CA ASP A 130 -21.55 7.83 1.88
C ASP A 130 -21.38 8.04 3.39
N TYR A 131 -20.82 7.06 4.08
CA TYR A 131 -20.59 7.08 5.53
C TYR A 131 -19.14 6.68 5.83
N PRO A 132 -18.19 7.61 5.67
CA PRO A 132 -16.80 7.32 5.99
C PRO A 132 -16.69 6.88 7.45
N LEU A 133 -16.05 5.73 7.65
CA LEU A 133 -15.85 5.16 8.97
C LEU A 133 -15.08 6.13 9.85
N LYS A 134 -15.58 6.39 11.04
CA LYS A 134 -14.90 7.27 12.00
C LYS A 134 -13.72 6.52 12.62
N ALA A 135 -12.58 7.17 12.67
CA ALA A 135 -11.43 6.69 13.40
C ALA A 135 -11.80 6.47 14.89
N ILE A 136 -11.33 5.38 15.47
CA ILE A 136 -11.49 5.09 16.90
C ILE A 136 -10.42 5.86 17.69
N GLU A 137 -10.37 7.19 17.52
CA GLU A 137 -9.31 8.02 18.11
C GLU A 137 -9.34 8.08 19.65
N SER A 138 -10.52 7.99 20.24
CA SER A 138 -10.73 8.28 21.68
C SER A 138 -10.26 7.16 22.65
N HIS A 139 -9.85 6.00 22.13
CA HIS A 139 -9.56 4.82 22.98
C HIS A 139 -8.21 4.16 22.67
N LEU A 140 -7.39 4.75 21.79
CA LEU A 140 -6.11 4.18 21.44
C LEU A 140 -5.05 4.58 22.47
N PRO A 141 -4.18 3.65 22.89
CA PRO A 141 -3.05 3.97 23.77
C PRO A 141 -2.15 5.05 23.14
N SER A 142 -1.66 5.98 23.97
CA SER A 142 -0.70 7.01 23.56
C SER A 142 0.68 6.38 23.35
N THR A 143 0.90 5.83 22.15
CA THR A 143 2.17 5.24 21.73
C THR A 143 2.68 5.95 20.48
N ILE A 144 4.00 5.94 20.26
CA ILE A 144 4.61 6.54 19.06
C ILE A 144 3.98 5.99 17.77
N PRO A 145 3.82 4.68 17.58
CA PRO A 145 3.20 4.14 16.36
C PRO A 145 1.75 4.61 16.14
N ASN A 146 0.97 4.73 17.22
CA ASN A 146 -0.41 5.23 17.11
C ASN A 146 -0.43 6.73 16.76
N ALA A 147 0.41 7.54 17.39
CA ALA A 147 0.51 8.97 17.10
C ALA A 147 0.94 9.23 15.65
N ILE A 148 1.98 8.53 15.18
CA ILE A 148 2.44 8.60 13.78
C ILE A 148 1.34 8.15 12.81
N SER A 149 0.65 7.04 13.09
CA SER A 149 -0.41 6.52 12.21
C SER A 149 -1.63 7.46 12.15
N ALA A 150 -1.97 8.12 13.27
CA ALA A 150 -2.99 9.18 13.30
C ALA A 150 -2.56 10.38 12.44
N ALA A 151 -1.31 10.83 12.58
CA ALA A 151 -0.76 11.92 11.78
C ALA A 151 -0.75 11.57 10.28
N VAL A 152 -0.31 10.36 9.90
CA VAL A 152 -0.32 9.86 8.52
C VAL A 152 -1.73 9.92 7.94
N SER A 153 -2.74 9.41 8.67
CA SER A 153 -4.14 9.41 8.22
C SER A 153 -4.70 10.83 8.07
N ASN A 154 -4.34 11.74 8.99
CA ASN A 154 -4.76 13.13 8.93
C ASN A 154 -4.10 13.89 7.77
N ILE A 155 -2.80 13.73 7.57
CA ILE A 155 -2.04 14.33 6.47
C ILE A 155 -2.61 13.84 5.13
N ALA A 156 -2.82 12.54 4.97
CA ALA A 156 -3.38 11.97 3.75
C ALA A 156 -4.75 12.57 3.40
N ARG A 157 -5.62 12.74 4.40
CA ARG A 157 -6.94 13.35 4.21
C ARG A 157 -6.86 14.85 3.87
N GLN A 158 -5.97 15.61 4.56
CA GLN A 158 -5.83 17.06 4.34
C GLN A 158 -5.25 17.38 2.96
N LEU A 159 -4.35 16.52 2.47
CA LEU A 159 -3.69 16.69 1.17
C LEU A 159 -4.46 16.03 0.02
N ASP A 160 -5.60 15.38 0.28
CA ASP A 160 -6.33 14.55 -0.69
C ASP A 160 -5.38 13.56 -1.39
N ALA A 161 -4.55 12.89 -0.60
CA ALA A 161 -3.50 12.01 -1.12
C ALA A 161 -4.10 10.80 -1.83
N GLY A 162 -3.53 10.41 -2.97
CA GLY A 162 -3.97 9.27 -3.76
C GLY A 162 -3.73 7.93 -3.06
N ALA A 163 -2.70 7.84 -2.18
CA ALA A 163 -2.45 6.66 -1.37
C ALA A 163 -1.61 6.96 -0.13
N ILE A 164 -1.73 6.06 0.87
CA ILE A 164 -0.78 5.92 1.98
C ILE A 164 0.08 4.70 1.69
N ILE A 165 1.42 4.83 1.74
CA ILE A 165 2.38 3.76 1.43
C ILE A 165 3.20 3.42 2.69
N PRO A 166 2.70 2.53 3.57
CA PRO A 166 3.48 2.03 4.68
C PRO A 166 4.45 0.94 4.22
N LEU A 167 5.76 1.10 4.54
CA LEU A 167 6.72 0.02 4.45
C LEU A 167 6.65 -0.82 5.72
N THR A 168 6.47 -2.12 5.57
CA THR A 168 6.29 -3.01 6.70
C THR A 168 6.87 -4.39 6.48
N LYS A 169 7.61 -4.90 7.46
CA LYS A 169 8.16 -6.26 7.45
C LYS A 169 7.20 -7.27 8.10
N SER A 170 6.48 -6.86 9.14
CA SER A 170 5.55 -7.72 9.91
C SER A 170 4.06 -7.43 9.64
N GLY A 171 3.76 -6.37 8.89
CA GLY A 171 2.41 -5.86 8.68
C GLY A 171 1.93 -4.88 9.75
N SER A 172 2.72 -4.62 10.81
CA SER A 172 2.29 -3.79 11.95
C SER A 172 2.01 -2.34 11.55
N THR A 173 2.86 -1.73 10.72
CA THR A 173 2.67 -0.34 10.25
C THR A 173 1.35 -0.19 9.49
N ALA A 174 1.07 -1.11 8.56
CA ALA A 174 -0.17 -1.10 7.79
C ALA A 174 -1.42 -1.27 8.67
N ARG A 175 -1.37 -2.23 9.63
CA ARG A 175 -2.46 -2.42 10.60
C ARG A 175 -2.66 -1.19 11.49
N ASN A 176 -1.59 -0.54 11.93
CA ASN A 176 -1.68 0.65 12.74
C ASN A 176 -2.33 1.82 11.98
N VAL A 177 -2.00 2.02 10.71
CA VAL A 177 -2.65 3.03 9.86
C VAL A 177 -4.12 2.67 9.63
N SER A 178 -4.44 1.40 9.35
CA SER A 178 -5.80 0.92 9.12
C SER A 178 -6.75 1.16 10.31
N LYS A 179 -6.25 1.17 11.57
CA LYS A 179 -7.06 1.52 12.77
C LYS A 179 -7.77 2.88 12.65
N PHE A 180 -7.16 3.82 11.96
CA PHE A 180 -7.68 5.17 11.79
C PHE A 180 -8.65 5.32 10.63
N ARG A 181 -8.94 4.21 9.92
CA ARG A 181 -9.92 4.14 8.81
C ARG A 181 -9.79 5.34 7.86
N PRO A 182 -8.59 5.62 7.32
CA PRO A 182 -8.42 6.73 6.39
C PRO A 182 -9.27 6.50 5.12
N PRO A 183 -9.86 7.54 4.54
CA PRO A 183 -10.55 7.42 3.24
C PRO A 183 -9.58 7.09 2.11
N THR A 184 -8.30 7.39 2.30
CA THR A 184 -7.20 7.16 1.37
C THR A 184 -6.79 5.67 1.39
N PRO A 185 -6.64 4.99 0.23
CA PRO A 185 -6.21 3.60 0.16
C PRO A 185 -4.81 3.40 0.77
N ILE A 186 -4.62 2.26 1.44
CA ILE A 186 -3.36 1.90 2.10
C ILE A 186 -2.65 0.85 1.24
N LEU A 187 -1.54 1.23 0.60
CA LEU A 187 -0.72 0.34 -0.24
C LEU A 187 0.44 -0.22 0.59
N ALA A 188 0.19 -1.27 1.33
CA ALA A 188 1.17 -1.85 2.26
C ALA A 188 2.30 -2.56 1.52
N THR A 189 3.50 -1.97 1.54
CA THR A 189 4.67 -2.49 0.85
C THR A 189 5.49 -3.40 1.76
N THR A 190 5.71 -4.64 1.35
CA THR A 190 6.46 -5.65 2.13
C THR A 190 7.30 -6.53 1.22
N THR A 191 8.39 -7.10 1.77
CA THR A 191 9.20 -8.13 1.10
C THR A 191 8.68 -9.54 1.34
N GLU A 192 7.79 -9.71 2.34
CA GLU A 192 7.34 -11.00 2.83
C GLU A 192 5.97 -11.39 2.27
N ARG A 193 5.91 -12.38 1.38
CA ARG A 193 4.65 -12.88 0.81
C ARG A 193 3.65 -13.38 1.87
N SER A 194 4.13 -13.95 2.96
CA SER A 194 3.28 -14.41 4.07
C SER A 194 2.57 -13.25 4.76
N VAL A 195 3.27 -12.11 4.92
CA VAL A 195 2.72 -10.88 5.48
C VAL A 195 1.71 -10.28 4.52
N ALA A 196 2.03 -10.20 3.22
CA ALA A 196 1.10 -9.71 2.21
C ALA A 196 -0.22 -10.49 2.23
N ARG A 197 -0.19 -11.83 2.31
CA ARG A 197 -1.42 -12.64 2.41
C ARG A 197 -2.25 -12.31 3.64
N ARG A 198 -1.62 -12.13 4.81
CA ARG A 198 -2.34 -11.76 6.05
C ARG A 198 -2.95 -10.37 5.98
N LEU A 199 -2.27 -9.43 5.33
CA LEU A 199 -2.75 -8.06 5.15
C LEU A 199 -3.98 -7.94 4.24
N GLN A 200 -4.29 -8.95 3.42
CA GLN A 200 -5.54 -9.00 2.62
C GLN A 200 -6.82 -8.98 3.47
N LEU A 201 -6.73 -9.36 4.73
CA LEU A 201 -7.87 -9.33 5.67
C LEU A 201 -7.98 -8.01 6.44
N VAL A 202 -7.04 -7.10 6.25
CA VAL A 202 -7.02 -5.81 6.97
C VAL A 202 -7.77 -4.76 6.17
N TRP A 203 -8.64 -4.04 6.81
CA TRP A 203 -9.48 -3.03 6.16
C TRP A 203 -8.66 -1.96 5.43
N GLY A 204 -9.05 -1.66 4.19
CA GLY A 204 -8.46 -0.61 3.36
C GLY A 204 -7.03 -0.89 2.89
N VAL A 205 -6.47 -2.08 3.15
CA VAL A 205 -5.09 -2.43 2.82
C VAL A 205 -5.02 -3.26 1.53
N THR A 206 -4.27 -2.76 0.56
CA THR A 206 -3.82 -3.51 -0.62
C THR A 206 -2.33 -3.79 -0.48
N PRO A 207 -1.90 -5.04 -0.28
CA PRO A 207 -0.49 -5.36 -0.12
C PRO A 207 0.26 -5.38 -1.46
N ILE A 208 1.45 -4.79 -1.48
CA ILE A 208 2.39 -4.82 -2.59
C ILE A 208 3.64 -5.58 -2.15
N VAL A 209 4.01 -6.63 -2.90
CA VAL A 209 5.24 -7.38 -2.63
C VAL A 209 6.35 -6.85 -3.51
N VAL A 210 7.42 -6.37 -2.88
CA VAL A 210 8.61 -5.88 -3.55
C VAL A 210 9.82 -6.76 -3.25
N LYS A 211 10.83 -6.75 -4.12
CA LYS A 211 12.11 -7.36 -3.79
C LYS A 211 12.80 -6.57 -2.68
N ASN A 212 13.52 -7.26 -1.81
CA ASN A 212 14.28 -6.60 -0.76
C ASN A 212 15.34 -5.67 -1.39
N ASP A 213 15.26 -4.39 -1.07
CA ASP A 213 16.30 -3.40 -1.38
C ASP A 213 16.70 -2.72 -0.07
N GLU A 214 17.98 -2.53 0.14
CA GLU A 214 18.52 -1.95 1.38
C GLU A 214 18.16 -0.47 1.54
N ARG A 215 17.74 0.19 0.45
CA ARG A 215 17.42 1.63 0.43
C ARG A 215 15.91 1.87 0.51
N THR A 216 15.47 2.48 1.59
CA THR A 216 14.06 2.84 1.83
C THR A 216 13.48 3.71 0.70
N ALA A 217 14.23 4.69 0.22
CA ALA A 217 13.80 5.58 -0.87
C ALA A 217 13.48 4.79 -2.16
N LYS A 218 14.35 3.86 -2.54
CA LYS A 218 14.14 3.02 -3.74
C LYS A 218 12.93 2.10 -3.60
N THR A 219 12.68 1.60 -2.40
CA THR A 219 11.49 0.78 -2.12
C THR A 219 10.21 1.62 -2.25
N PHE A 220 10.19 2.87 -1.80
CA PHE A 220 9.06 3.77 -1.99
C PHE A 220 8.82 4.09 -3.46
N SER A 221 9.87 4.41 -4.24
CA SER A 221 9.75 4.67 -5.68
C SER A 221 9.21 3.46 -6.45
N LEU A 222 9.65 2.25 -6.08
CA LEU A 222 9.14 1.01 -6.68
C LEU A 222 7.66 0.78 -6.32
N ALA A 223 7.29 1.03 -5.07
CA ALA A 223 5.89 0.91 -4.62
C ALA A 223 4.98 1.89 -5.37
N MET A 224 5.40 3.15 -5.55
CA MET A 224 4.65 4.15 -6.33
C MET A 224 4.50 3.73 -7.80
N GLN A 225 5.55 3.19 -8.40
CA GLN A 225 5.48 2.69 -9.78
C GLN A 225 4.47 1.55 -9.91
N ILE A 226 4.55 0.54 -9.03
CA ILE A 226 3.60 -0.59 -9.05
C ILE A 226 2.16 -0.07 -8.87
N ALA A 227 1.96 0.90 -7.98
CA ALA A 227 0.66 1.52 -7.77
C ALA A 227 0.12 2.26 -9.01
N GLN A 228 1.02 2.90 -9.79
CA GLN A 228 0.65 3.49 -11.09
C GLN A 228 0.29 2.41 -12.13
N GLU A 229 1.07 1.32 -12.21
CA GLU A 229 0.79 0.18 -13.09
C GLU A 229 -0.55 -0.51 -12.74
N MET A 230 -0.92 -0.52 -11.46
CA MET A 230 -2.23 -1.00 -10.99
C MET A 230 -3.38 -0.01 -11.24
N GLY A 231 -3.10 1.19 -11.74
CA GLY A 231 -4.10 2.24 -11.96
C GLY A 231 -4.66 2.87 -10.68
N ILE A 232 -3.98 2.71 -9.54
CA ILE A 232 -4.37 3.30 -8.24
C ILE A 232 -3.87 4.73 -8.12
N LEU A 233 -2.66 5.00 -8.62
CA LEU A 233 -2.04 6.33 -8.60
C LEU A 233 -1.89 6.89 -10.00
N ASN A 234 -2.13 8.19 -10.14
CA ASN A 234 -1.90 8.95 -11.35
C ASN A 234 -0.70 9.88 -11.18
N GLN A 235 -0.15 10.34 -12.30
CA GLN A 235 0.87 11.39 -12.29
C GLN A 235 0.27 12.67 -11.67
N GLY A 236 1.01 13.26 -10.73
CA GLY A 236 0.58 14.45 -10.00
C GLY A 236 -0.11 14.16 -8.66
N ASP A 237 -0.44 12.90 -8.36
CA ASP A 237 -0.99 12.53 -7.06
C ASP A 237 0.06 12.71 -5.95
N LEU A 238 -0.40 13.18 -4.79
CA LEU A 238 0.40 13.15 -3.57
C LEU A 238 0.26 11.79 -2.90
N VAL A 239 1.31 11.31 -2.27
CA VAL A 239 1.31 10.09 -1.46
C VAL A 239 1.92 10.36 -0.09
N VAL A 240 1.39 9.71 0.94
CA VAL A 240 1.98 9.75 2.28
C VAL A 240 2.70 8.44 2.54
N GLN A 241 4.00 8.53 2.69
CA GLN A 241 4.90 7.40 2.93
C GLN A 241 5.20 7.29 4.42
N THR A 242 5.25 6.08 4.96
CA THR A 242 5.60 5.85 6.36
C THR A 242 6.40 4.56 6.53
N ALA A 243 7.37 4.60 7.44
CA ALA A 243 8.25 3.46 7.73
C ALA A 243 8.73 3.51 9.18
N GLY A 244 9.34 2.43 9.65
CA GLY A 244 10.17 2.42 10.86
C GLY A 244 11.65 2.53 10.47
N THR A 245 12.39 3.47 11.08
CA THR A 245 13.83 3.65 10.83
C THR A 245 14.66 2.53 11.42
N LEU A 246 14.19 1.90 12.51
CA LEU A 246 14.84 0.73 13.12
C LEU A 246 14.40 -0.54 12.40
N THR A 247 15.21 -1.01 11.46
CA THR A 247 14.97 -2.25 10.73
C THR A 247 14.92 -3.45 11.66
N GLY A 248 13.80 -4.20 11.60
CA GLY A 248 13.63 -5.46 12.33
C GLY A 248 12.88 -5.36 13.66
N ILE A 249 12.61 -4.18 14.20
CA ILE A 249 11.79 -3.99 15.39
C ILE A 249 10.34 -3.75 14.98
N SER A 250 9.46 -4.69 15.32
CA SER A 250 8.02 -4.53 15.06
C SER A 250 7.46 -3.37 15.89
N GLY A 251 6.72 -2.46 15.24
CA GLY A 251 6.11 -1.31 15.92
C GLY A 251 7.00 -0.06 16.03
N SER A 252 8.12 0.00 15.31
CA SER A 252 9.03 1.16 15.29
C SER A 252 8.66 2.22 14.25
N THR A 253 7.40 2.35 13.84
CA THR A 253 6.97 3.37 12.87
C THR A 253 7.22 4.77 13.43
N ASP A 254 8.13 5.54 12.81
CA ASP A 254 8.63 6.83 13.28
C ASP A 254 8.90 7.84 12.15
N LEU A 255 8.78 7.43 10.88
CA LEU A 255 8.99 8.26 9.70
C LEU A 255 7.66 8.58 9.00
N ILE A 256 7.49 9.84 8.62
CA ILE A 256 6.47 10.29 7.68
C ILE A 256 7.16 11.11 6.59
N LYS A 257 6.87 10.79 5.33
CA LYS A 257 7.32 11.57 4.16
C LYS A 257 6.14 11.78 3.21
N VAL A 258 5.98 12.99 2.69
CA VAL A 258 5.04 13.27 1.61
C VAL A 258 5.81 13.21 0.30
N GLY A 259 5.31 12.43 -0.65
CA GLY A 259 5.90 12.26 -1.98
C GLY A 259 4.92 12.70 -3.07
N LEU A 260 5.45 13.13 -4.20
CA LEU A 260 4.69 13.41 -5.41
C LEU A 260 4.91 12.29 -6.42
N VAL A 261 3.83 11.76 -6.98
CA VAL A 261 3.88 10.77 -8.06
C VAL A 261 4.32 11.47 -9.35
N ARG A 262 5.58 11.26 -9.73
CA ARG A 262 6.19 11.91 -10.89
C ARG A 262 6.20 10.96 -12.08
N LYS A 263 6.23 11.52 -13.28
CA LYS A 263 6.39 10.73 -14.49
C LYS A 263 7.81 10.18 -14.55
N ILE A 264 7.94 8.88 -14.35
CA ILE A 264 9.18 8.15 -14.60
C ILE A 264 9.31 7.99 -16.12
N VAL A 265 10.42 8.45 -16.64
CA VAL A 265 10.76 8.33 -18.06
C VAL A 265 11.39 6.95 -18.33
N SER A 266 12.39 6.59 -17.53
CA SER A 266 13.10 5.32 -17.66
C SER A 266 13.90 4.99 -16.40
N ARG A 267 14.40 3.78 -16.33
CA ARG A 267 15.28 3.27 -15.27
C ARG A 267 16.53 2.66 -15.89
N GLY A 268 17.63 2.71 -15.13
CA GLY A 268 18.90 2.11 -15.52
C GLY A 268 19.86 1.97 -14.36
N ILE A 269 21.10 1.66 -14.65
CA ILE A 269 22.18 1.57 -13.67
C ILE A 269 22.88 2.93 -13.60
N SER A 270 22.95 3.52 -12.42
CA SER A 270 23.56 4.83 -12.22
C SER A 270 25.07 4.78 -12.04
N ILE A 271 25.75 5.80 -12.55
CA ILE A 271 27.17 6.10 -12.30
C ILE A 271 27.25 7.51 -11.76
N GLY A 272 27.78 7.67 -10.54
CA GLY A 272 27.84 8.93 -9.82
C GLY A 272 27.05 8.88 -8.52
N GLU A 273 27.12 9.94 -7.71
CA GLU A 273 26.50 10.01 -6.39
C GLU A 273 25.42 11.10 -6.30
N ILE A 274 25.55 12.14 -7.12
CA ILE A 274 24.69 13.34 -7.03
C ILE A 274 23.72 13.36 -8.21
N GLY A 275 22.44 13.53 -7.89
CA GLY A 275 21.39 13.75 -8.88
C GLY A 275 21.63 15.03 -9.67
N VAL A 276 21.21 15.08 -10.93
CA VAL A 276 21.39 16.27 -11.79
C VAL A 276 20.11 16.56 -12.56
N THR A 277 19.79 17.85 -12.66
CA THR A 277 18.67 18.36 -13.45
C THR A 277 19.21 19.15 -14.63
N GLY A 278 18.64 18.96 -15.81
CA GLY A 278 19.03 19.68 -17.02
C GLY A 278 18.06 19.48 -18.17
N LYS A 279 18.25 20.23 -19.23
CA LYS A 279 17.47 20.07 -20.45
C LYS A 279 17.92 18.84 -21.24
N ALA A 280 16.98 18.02 -21.67
CA ALA A 280 17.24 16.84 -22.47
C ALA A 280 17.75 17.22 -23.88
N ARG A 281 18.78 16.53 -24.34
CA ARG A 281 19.27 16.56 -25.73
C ARG A 281 19.38 15.14 -26.25
N ILE A 282 18.61 14.83 -27.28
CA ILE A 282 18.64 13.51 -27.94
C ILE A 282 19.66 13.54 -29.06
N ILE A 283 20.65 12.67 -29.00
CA ILE A 283 21.71 12.52 -29.98
C ILE A 283 21.39 11.35 -30.91
N LYS A 284 21.00 11.63 -32.14
CA LYS A 284 20.68 10.59 -33.14
C LYS A 284 21.82 10.36 -34.13
N ASN A 285 22.67 11.38 -34.34
CA ASN A 285 23.78 11.35 -35.31
C ASN A 285 24.90 12.31 -34.89
N ASN A 286 26.00 12.31 -35.62
CA ASN A 286 27.16 13.17 -35.32
C ASN A 286 26.89 14.69 -35.48
N LEU A 287 25.87 15.11 -36.24
CA LEU A 287 25.53 16.51 -36.35
C LEU A 287 24.92 17.04 -35.06
N ASP A 288 24.14 16.21 -34.36
CA ASP A 288 23.53 16.57 -33.05
C ASP A 288 24.61 16.87 -32.01
N ILE A 289 25.79 16.23 -32.11
CA ILE A 289 26.92 16.42 -31.18
C ILE A 289 27.45 17.86 -31.24
N SER A 290 27.41 18.49 -32.43
CA SER A 290 27.85 19.91 -32.59
C SER A 290 26.91 20.91 -31.89
N LEU A 291 25.66 20.51 -31.67
CA LEU A 291 24.59 21.31 -31.08
C LEU A 291 24.49 21.21 -29.54
N ILE A 292 25.36 20.44 -28.90
CA ILE A 292 25.36 20.24 -27.44
C ILE A 292 25.68 21.57 -26.75
N CYS A 293 24.79 21.97 -25.82
CA CYS A 293 24.95 23.17 -24.99
C CYS A 293 25.41 22.77 -23.56
N PRO A 294 26.11 23.67 -22.83
CA PRO A 294 26.45 23.44 -21.43
C PRO A 294 25.22 23.21 -20.55
N GLY A 295 25.32 22.30 -19.60
CA GLY A 295 24.24 22.01 -18.66
C GLY A 295 23.13 21.11 -19.19
N GLU A 296 23.27 20.56 -20.41
CA GLU A 296 22.30 19.59 -20.94
C GLU A 296 22.55 18.17 -20.44
N ILE A 297 21.49 17.38 -20.39
CA ILE A 297 21.51 15.93 -20.17
C ILE A 297 21.35 15.25 -21.54
N LEU A 298 22.34 14.46 -21.92
CA LEU A 298 22.43 13.87 -23.24
C LEU A 298 21.85 12.45 -23.25
N PHE A 299 20.94 12.17 -24.18
CA PHE A 299 20.50 10.81 -24.51
C PHE A 299 21.33 10.31 -25.66
N VAL A 300 22.25 9.38 -25.40
CA VAL A 300 23.29 8.96 -26.34
C VAL A 300 23.19 7.46 -26.60
N PRO A 301 22.90 7.02 -27.82
CA PRO A 301 23.01 5.60 -28.20
C PRO A 301 24.45 5.10 -28.03
N LYS A 302 24.61 3.82 -27.70
CA LYS A 302 25.93 3.21 -27.44
C LYS A 302 26.92 3.41 -28.60
N GLU A 303 26.43 3.46 -29.84
CA GLU A 303 27.24 3.62 -31.06
C GLU A 303 27.93 4.99 -31.12
N LEU A 304 27.30 6.04 -30.53
CA LEU A 304 27.78 7.41 -30.56
C LEU A 304 28.52 7.83 -29.30
N MET A 305 28.50 7.02 -28.23
CA MET A 305 29.13 7.37 -26.94
C MET A 305 30.59 7.75 -27.03
N LYS A 306 31.37 7.13 -27.92
CA LYS A 306 32.80 7.41 -28.10
C LYS A 306 33.04 8.78 -28.75
N ASN A 307 32.06 9.35 -29.43
CA ASN A 307 32.16 10.60 -30.16
C ASN A 307 31.75 11.81 -29.31
N ILE A 308 31.20 11.59 -28.10
CA ILE A 308 30.73 12.67 -27.22
C ILE A 308 31.93 13.46 -26.65
N PRO A 309 31.96 14.79 -26.79
CA PRO A 309 33.03 15.64 -26.27
C PRO A 309 32.86 15.81 -24.75
N LEU A 310 33.45 14.90 -23.98
CA LEU A 310 33.40 14.94 -22.50
C LEU A 310 34.09 16.17 -21.90
N SER A 311 34.75 17.02 -22.71
CA SER A 311 35.32 18.30 -22.31
C SER A 311 34.26 19.39 -22.13
N LYS A 312 33.10 19.28 -22.77
CA LYS A 312 31.97 20.20 -22.61
C LYS A 312 31.37 20.04 -21.21
N ASN A 313 30.82 21.11 -20.67
CA ASN A 313 30.14 21.10 -19.36
C ASN A 313 28.76 20.42 -19.50
N ILE A 314 28.74 19.09 -19.56
CA ILE A 314 27.53 18.26 -19.67
C ILE A 314 27.02 17.96 -18.26
N ALA A 315 25.72 18.16 -18.00
CA ALA A 315 25.11 17.89 -16.71
C ALA A 315 25.01 16.37 -16.45
N GLY A 316 24.58 15.60 -17.44
CA GLY A 316 24.44 14.17 -17.30
C GLY A 316 24.38 13.42 -18.62
N ILE A 317 24.50 12.10 -18.58
CA ILE A 317 24.37 11.22 -19.74
C ILE A 317 23.39 10.09 -19.45
N VAL A 318 22.59 9.76 -20.44
CA VAL A 318 21.66 8.64 -20.47
C VAL A 318 22.00 7.76 -21.66
N THR A 319 22.24 6.46 -21.46
CA THR A 319 22.68 5.59 -22.52
C THR A 319 22.21 4.13 -22.36
N ASN A 320 22.04 3.43 -23.48
CA ASN A 320 21.85 1.96 -23.49
C ASN A 320 23.16 1.17 -23.45
N GLN A 321 24.29 1.86 -23.31
CA GLN A 321 25.59 1.20 -23.14
C GLN A 321 25.69 0.55 -21.77
N ASN A 322 26.45 -0.55 -21.72
CA ASN A 322 26.70 -1.27 -20.47
C ASN A 322 27.60 -0.44 -19.53
N VAL A 323 27.40 -0.61 -18.24
CA VAL A 323 28.04 0.17 -17.20
C VAL A 323 29.57 0.07 -17.21
N ASN A 324 30.12 -1.13 -17.50
CA ASN A 324 31.57 -1.34 -17.52
C ASN A 324 32.25 -0.57 -18.65
N ASP A 325 31.61 -0.50 -19.83
CA ASP A 325 32.14 0.23 -20.98
C ASP A 325 32.12 1.74 -20.74
N VAL A 326 31.08 2.24 -20.05
CA VAL A 326 31.00 3.66 -19.68
C VAL A 326 32.07 4.02 -18.64
N TYR A 327 32.31 3.16 -17.66
CA TYR A 327 33.41 3.32 -16.72
C TYR A 327 34.77 3.34 -17.43
N ALA A 328 35.00 2.43 -18.36
CA ALA A 328 36.25 2.40 -19.15
C ALA A 328 36.46 3.69 -19.95
N LEU A 329 35.38 4.25 -20.53
CA LEU A 329 35.42 5.50 -21.27
C LEU A 329 35.75 6.69 -20.35
N PHE A 330 35.13 6.77 -19.16
CA PHE A 330 35.35 7.85 -18.21
C PHE A 330 36.76 7.79 -17.60
N ASN A 331 37.26 6.64 -17.23
CA ASN A 331 38.59 6.45 -16.70
C ASN A 331 39.66 6.85 -17.73
N LYS A 332 39.48 6.51 -19.01
CA LYS A 332 40.39 6.90 -20.10
C LYS A 332 40.48 8.43 -20.25
N ASN A 333 39.38 9.15 -19.99
CA ASN A 333 39.30 10.60 -20.15
C ASN A 333 39.46 11.38 -18.82
N ASN A 334 39.69 10.69 -17.72
CA ASN A 334 39.77 11.24 -16.35
C ASN A 334 38.56 12.17 -16.01
N LYS A 335 37.35 11.72 -16.36
CA LYS A 335 36.08 12.45 -16.16
C LYS A 335 35.10 11.60 -15.38
N LYS A 336 34.29 12.27 -14.53
CA LYS A 336 33.14 11.69 -13.86
C LYS A 336 31.92 12.53 -14.23
N ILE A 337 30.95 11.94 -14.92
CA ILE A 337 29.71 12.60 -15.32
C ILE A 337 28.56 11.73 -14.79
N SER A 338 27.58 12.38 -14.16
CA SER A 338 26.36 11.74 -13.68
C SER A 338 25.66 11.01 -14.82
N THR A 339 25.56 9.68 -14.74
CA THR A 339 25.11 8.87 -15.87
C THR A 339 24.14 7.79 -15.44
N ILE A 340 23.12 7.54 -16.26
CA ILE A 340 22.26 6.36 -16.17
C ILE A 340 22.49 5.52 -17.42
N CYS A 341 22.93 4.27 -17.18
CA CYS A 341 23.34 3.30 -18.21
C CYS A 341 22.34 2.16 -18.32
N ASN A 342 22.56 1.31 -19.33
CA ASN A 342 21.87 0.03 -19.50
C ASN A 342 20.34 0.17 -19.68
N LEU A 343 19.90 1.23 -20.36
CA LEU A 343 18.51 1.41 -20.71
C LEU A 343 18.07 0.36 -21.75
N GLU A 344 16.94 -0.29 -21.53
CA GLU A 344 16.43 -1.33 -22.43
C GLU A 344 15.95 -0.77 -23.78
N ASN A 345 15.38 0.45 -23.80
CA ASN A 345 14.87 1.10 -25.01
C ASN A 345 15.15 2.60 -25.02
N MET A 346 16.04 3.06 -25.90
CA MET A 346 16.32 4.48 -26.09
C MET A 346 15.30 5.20 -27.00
N ASP A 347 14.57 4.47 -27.84
CA ASP A 347 13.70 5.03 -28.87
C ASP A 347 12.24 5.26 -28.39
N ASN A 348 11.85 4.70 -27.25
CA ASN A 348 10.47 4.74 -26.73
C ASN A 348 10.23 5.87 -25.71
N HIS A 349 11.15 6.82 -25.60
CA HIS A 349 11.03 7.87 -24.61
C HIS A 349 10.09 8.98 -25.11
N GLN A 350 9.04 9.26 -24.36
CA GLN A 350 8.20 10.45 -24.50
C GLN A 350 8.97 11.73 -24.10
N ILE A 351 10.23 11.85 -24.52
CA ILE A 351 11.10 13.01 -24.27
C ILE A 351 11.40 13.68 -25.59
N SER A 352 11.36 15.00 -25.56
CA SER A 352 11.76 15.87 -26.66
C SER A 352 12.99 16.71 -26.29
N ASN A 353 13.72 17.19 -27.30
CA ASN A 353 14.80 18.13 -27.06
C ASN A 353 14.30 19.39 -26.35
N GLY A 354 14.96 19.76 -25.25
CA GLY A 354 14.60 20.89 -24.41
C GLY A 354 13.71 20.56 -23.21
N ASP A 355 13.16 19.37 -23.12
CA ASP A 355 12.41 18.94 -21.95
C ASP A 355 13.31 18.98 -20.71
N LEU A 356 12.77 19.49 -19.60
CA LEU A 356 13.46 19.47 -18.32
C LEU A 356 13.36 18.07 -17.72
N ILE A 357 14.49 17.48 -17.34
CA ILE A 357 14.57 16.16 -16.74
C ILE A 357 15.54 16.12 -15.57
N THR A 358 15.34 15.19 -14.66
CA THR A 358 16.23 14.93 -13.54
C THR A 358 16.71 13.49 -13.55
N LEU A 359 18.03 13.28 -13.45
CA LEU A 359 18.65 11.99 -13.20
C LEU A 359 18.79 11.79 -11.69
N GLN A 360 17.98 10.93 -11.10
CA GLN A 360 18.08 10.57 -9.70
C GLN A 360 18.99 9.34 -9.56
N LEU A 361 20.27 9.56 -9.29
CA LEU A 361 21.29 8.51 -9.30
C LEU A 361 21.14 7.52 -8.16
N ASN A 362 20.67 7.97 -6.99
CA ASN A 362 20.42 7.09 -5.84
C ASN A 362 19.39 5.99 -6.16
N GLU A 363 18.47 6.26 -7.07
CA GLU A 363 17.38 5.37 -7.45
C GLU A 363 17.60 4.71 -8.82
N GLY A 364 18.52 5.23 -9.62
CA GLY A 364 18.73 4.83 -11.00
C GLY A 364 17.54 5.19 -11.92
N VAL A 365 16.89 6.34 -11.67
CA VAL A 365 15.64 6.74 -12.31
C VAL A 365 15.79 8.08 -13.03
N ILE A 366 15.14 8.18 -14.17
CA ILE A 366 15.00 9.42 -14.94
C ILE A 366 13.57 9.93 -14.75
N TYR A 367 13.43 11.15 -14.22
CA TYR A 367 12.14 11.80 -14.04
C TYR A 367 11.95 12.94 -15.03
N MET A 368 10.70 13.15 -15.45
CA MET A 368 10.29 14.38 -16.14
C MET A 368 10.20 15.53 -15.13
N GLY A 369 10.77 16.69 -15.47
CA GLY A 369 10.76 17.89 -14.62
C GLY A 369 11.94 17.99 -13.66
N GLN A 370 11.96 19.08 -12.88
CA GLN A 370 12.93 19.33 -11.82
C GLN A 370 12.53 18.61 -10.54
N ILE A 371 13.50 18.01 -9.89
CA ILE A 371 13.38 17.48 -8.52
C ILE A 371 14.22 18.37 -7.63
N GLU A 372 13.63 18.98 -6.62
CA GLU A 372 14.39 19.59 -5.53
C GLU A 372 14.96 18.45 -4.69
N ASP A 373 16.27 18.39 -4.53
CA ASP A 373 16.94 17.46 -3.63
C ASP A 373 16.61 17.88 -2.19
N ASP A 374 15.60 17.27 -1.59
CA ASP A 374 15.33 17.38 -0.13
C ASP A 374 16.22 16.43 0.70
N ASP A 375 17.21 15.77 0.09
CA ASP A 375 18.15 14.86 0.75
C ASP A 375 19.61 15.20 0.34
N ALA A 376 20.12 16.34 0.85
CA ALA A 376 21.57 16.59 0.94
C ALA A 376 22.04 16.36 2.37
#